data_58d9bf67e34bb00f7d06f90a67cf5aeb
#
_entry.id   58d9bf67e34bb00f7d06f90a67cf5aeb
#
_cell.length_a   1.000
_cell.length_b   1.000
_cell.length_c   1.000
_cell.angle_alpha   90.00
_cell.angle_beta   90.00
_cell.angle_gamma   90.00
#
_symmetry.space_group_name_H-M   'P 1'
#
loop_
_entity.id
_entity.type
_entity.pdbx_description
1 polymer ?
#
loop_
_entity_poly.entity_id
_entity_poly.type
_entity_poly.pdbx_seq_one_letter_code
_entity_poly.pdbx_strand_id
1 'polypeptide(L)'
;MTARKLATATYPIQFLLVDNTDHVTGKTGLSPAVTISKNGGTFAPPVGAVTELGNGFYSLAGSALDRSVLGELIIHAYADGADPMDIIVDVVDYDPFADIAIMHSVVNLIYTNMGDVNTVADAVWDEALSGHATAGTAGKKLTDNT
;
A
#
# COMPACT_ATOMS: atom_id res chain seq x y z
N MET A 1 9.07 2.10 8.43
CA MET A 1 8.60 3.28 7.70
C MET A 1 7.15 3.03 7.29
N THR A 2 6.26 4.01 7.41
CA THR A 2 4.81 3.84 7.15
C THR A 2 4.47 4.52 5.84
N ALA A 3 4.00 3.77 4.84
CA ALA A 3 3.61 4.33 3.55
C ALA A 3 2.18 4.88 3.57
N ARG A 4 1.92 5.91 2.76
CA ARG A 4 0.62 6.53 2.52
C ARG A 4 0.43 6.79 1.04
N LYS A 5 -0.80 6.55 0.55
CA LYS A 5 -1.12 6.81 -0.86
C LYS A 5 -1.14 8.30 -1.16
N LEU A 6 -0.60 8.67 -2.33
CA LEU A 6 -0.63 10.02 -2.87
C LEU A 6 -2.08 10.54 -2.98
N ALA A 7 -2.24 11.83 -2.68
CA ALA A 7 -3.50 12.59 -2.83
C ALA A 7 -4.73 11.92 -2.19
N THR A 8 -4.56 11.21 -1.05
CA THR A 8 -5.67 10.61 -0.30
C THR A 8 -5.79 11.19 1.09
N ALA A 9 -7.04 11.22 1.61
CA ALA A 9 -7.36 11.60 2.99
C ALA A 9 -7.53 10.39 3.91
N THR A 10 -7.40 9.17 3.39
CA THR A 10 -7.50 7.92 4.16
C THR A 10 -6.30 7.76 5.08
N TYR A 11 -6.48 7.12 6.20
CA TYR A 11 -5.45 6.78 7.18
C TYR A 11 -4.75 7.99 7.82
N PRO A 12 -5.21 8.44 8.99
CA PRO A 12 -4.56 9.48 9.76
C PRO A 12 -3.14 9.05 10.19
N ILE A 13 -2.32 10.01 10.56
CA ILE A 13 -0.99 9.77 11.10
C ILE A 13 -1.06 10.03 12.60
N GLN A 14 -0.71 9.02 13.39
CA GLN A 14 -0.75 9.08 14.85
C GLN A 14 0.66 9.30 15.40
N PHE A 15 0.77 10.07 16.45
CA PHE A 15 2.02 10.36 17.13
C PHE A 15 1.82 10.48 18.65
N LEU A 16 2.88 10.24 19.40
CA LEU A 16 2.91 10.33 20.85
C LEU A 16 3.74 11.54 21.26
N LEU A 17 3.20 12.38 22.14
CA LEU A 17 3.95 13.41 22.85
C LEU A 17 4.13 12.98 24.30
N VAL A 18 5.36 13.00 24.77
CA VAL A 18 5.71 12.66 26.16
C VAL A 18 6.06 13.91 26.95
N ASP A 19 5.87 13.86 28.26
CA ASP A 19 6.23 14.93 29.17
C ASP A 19 7.74 15.20 29.13
N ASN A 20 8.13 16.45 28.94
CA ASN A 20 9.53 16.85 28.86
C ASN A 20 10.28 16.84 30.22
N THR A 21 9.60 16.46 31.29
CA THR A 21 10.23 16.32 32.61
C THR A 21 10.69 14.90 32.91
N ASP A 22 9.96 13.90 32.41
CA ASP A 22 10.29 12.48 32.63
C ASP A 22 10.62 11.74 31.32
N HIS A 23 10.30 12.31 30.15
CA HIS A 23 10.55 11.77 28.81
C HIS A 23 9.90 10.39 28.54
N VAL A 24 8.89 10.02 29.30
CA VAL A 24 8.24 8.70 29.27
C VAL A 24 6.72 8.80 29.32
N THR A 25 6.18 9.64 30.21
CA THR A 25 4.73 9.73 30.42
C THR A 25 4.06 10.46 29.26
N GLY A 26 3.04 9.86 28.67
CA GLY A 26 2.26 10.49 27.62
C GLY A 26 1.59 11.79 28.10
N LYS A 27 1.82 12.91 27.42
CA LYS A 27 1.30 14.23 27.76
C LYS A 27 -0.04 14.50 27.12
N THR A 28 -1.06 14.69 27.92
CA THR A 28 -2.46 14.97 27.50
C THR A 28 -2.80 16.45 27.63
N GLY A 29 -3.92 16.87 27.02
CA GLY A 29 -4.44 18.23 27.15
C GLY A 29 -3.66 19.30 26.40
N LEU A 30 -2.84 18.89 25.40
CA LEU A 30 -2.03 19.82 24.62
C LEU A 30 -2.76 20.23 23.33
N SER A 31 -2.32 21.38 22.79
CA SER A 31 -2.66 21.82 21.44
C SER A 31 -1.39 21.85 20.59
N PRO A 32 -0.95 20.72 20.04
CA PRO A 32 0.33 20.65 19.36
C PRO A 32 0.36 21.51 18.10
N ALA A 33 1.42 22.30 17.95
CA ALA A 33 1.76 22.89 16.67
C ALA A 33 2.41 21.81 15.79
N VAL A 34 1.81 21.57 14.62
CA VAL A 34 2.32 20.59 13.67
C VAL A 34 2.74 21.30 12.39
N THR A 35 3.89 20.93 11.86
CA THR A 35 4.36 21.36 10.54
C THR A 35 4.78 20.14 9.72
N ILE A 36 4.66 20.26 8.40
CA ILE A 36 5.02 19.19 7.47
C ILE A 36 6.00 19.70 6.41
N SER A 37 6.94 18.85 6.03
CA SER A 37 7.82 19.05 4.87
C SER A 37 7.53 17.94 3.86
N LYS A 38 7.31 18.31 2.60
CA LYS A 38 7.04 17.40 1.49
C LYS A 38 8.28 17.23 0.64
N ASN A 39 8.83 16.03 0.61
CA ASN A 39 10.00 15.65 -0.19
C ASN A 39 11.16 16.67 -0.10
N GLY A 40 11.54 17.03 1.14
CA GLY A 40 12.62 17.98 1.41
C GLY A 40 12.27 19.46 1.18
N GLY A 41 11.00 19.79 0.96
CA GLY A 41 10.52 21.17 0.86
C GLY A 41 10.49 21.88 2.21
N THR A 42 10.18 23.17 2.18
CA THR A 42 10.05 24.01 3.40
C THR A 42 8.89 23.52 4.26
N PHE A 43 9.08 23.51 5.58
CA PHE A 43 8.02 23.20 6.54
C PHE A 43 6.87 24.21 6.46
N ALA A 44 5.64 23.73 6.41
CA ALA A 44 4.40 24.51 6.40
C ALA A 44 3.33 23.82 7.28
N PRO A 45 2.33 24.58 7.77
CA PRO A 45 1.21 23.96 8.49
C PRO A 45 0.47 22.93 7.63
N PRO A 46 0.03 21.78 8.19
CA PRO A 46 -0.80 20.82 7.48
C PRO A 46 -2.22 21.36 7.29
N VAL A 47 -2.93 20.79 6.31
CA VAL A 47 -4.37 21.00 6.11
C VAL A 47 -5.18 20.10 7.05
N GLY A 48 -4.66 18.89 7.35
CA GLY A 48 -5.29 17.96 8.29
C GLY A 48 -5.35 18.51 9.70
N ALA A 49 -6.50 18.37 10.36
CA ALA A 49 -6.67 18.77 11.75
C ALA A 49 -5.95 17.81 12.69
N VAL A 50 -5.44 18.35 13.81
CA VAL A 50 -4.85 17.56 14.89
C VAL A 50 -5.92 17.37 15.98
N THR A 51 -6.08 16.12 16.46
CA THR A 51 -6.99 15.76 17.55
C THR A 51 -6.28 14.89 18.57
N GLU A 52 -6.60 15.07 19.85
CA GLU A 52 -6.10 14.20 20.92
C GLU A 52 -6.89 12.89 20.97
N LEU A 53 -6.19 11.78 21.15
CA LEU A 53 -6.75 10.44 21.35
C LEU A 53 -6.72 9.99 22.81
N GLY A 54 -5.98 10.66 23.67
CA GLY A 54 -5.71 10.31 25.07
C GLY A 54 -4.36 9.63 25.26
N ASN A 55 -3.94 9.50 26.52
CA ASN A 55 -2.65 8.90 26.91
C ASN A 55 -1.42 9.51 26.21
N GLY A 56 -1.49 10.78 25.80
CA GLY A 56 -0.42 11.45 25.06
C GLY A 56 -0.43 11.19 23.55
N PHE A 57 -1.36 10.37 23.05
CA PHE A 57 -1.51 10.15 21.61
C PHE A 57 -2.34 11.24 20.95
N TYR A 58 -1.88 11.67 19.81
CA TYR A 58 -2.51 12.63 18.91
C TYR A 58 -2.62 12.05 17.51
N SER A 59 -3.59 12.56 16.75
CA SER A 59 -3.85 12.14 15.38
C SER A 59 -3.87 13.36 14.47
N LEU A 60 -3.02 13.35 13.45
CA LEU A 60 -3.12 14.26 12.30
C LEU A 60 -4.05 13.63 11.28
N ALA A 61 -5.20 14.26 11.02
CA ALA A 61 -6.15 13.77 10.03
C ALA A 61 -5.52 13.70 8.64
N GLY A 62 -5.91 12.69 7.86
CA GLY A 62 -5.46 12.56 6.49
C GLY A 62 -5.96 13.71 5.62
N SER A 63 -5.09 14.20 4.74
CA SER A 63 -5.42 15.23 3.76
C SER A 63 -4.76 14.91 2.42
N ALA A 64 -5.55 15.02 1.33
CA ALA A 64 -5.02 14.87 -0.03
C ALA A 64 -3.99 15.94 -0.37
N LEU A 65 -4.16 17.16 0.16
CA LEU A 65 -3.23 18.26 -0.07
C LEU A 65 -1.92 18.06 0.69
N ASP A 66 -1.96 17.48 1.89
CA ASP A 66 -0.74 17.20 2.66
C ASP A 66 0.10 16.09 1.98
N ARG A 67 -0.55 15.20 1.24
CA ARG A 67 0.07 14.08 0.49
C ARG A 67 0.11 14.31 -1.02
N SER A 68 0.28 15.56 -1.45
CA SER A 68 0.23 15.93 -2.87
C SER A 68 1.54 15.71 -3.64
N VAL A 69 2.60 15.29 -2.97
CA VAL A 69 3.94 15.07 -3.54
C VAL A 69 4.42 13.68 -3.17
N LEU A 70 4.96 12.94 -4.14
CA LEU A 70 5.62 11.64 -3.90
C LEU A 70 6.93 11.84 -3.13
N GLY A 71 7.29 10.84 -2.33
CA GLY A 71 8.52 10.83 -1.54
C GLY A 71 8.25 11.01 -0.05
N GLU A 72 9.24 11.49 0.69
CA GLU A 72 9.14 11.63 2.14
C GLU A 72 8.22 12.78 2.56
N LEU A 73 7.33 12.49 3.50
CA LEU A 73 6.54 13.46 4.25
C LEU A 73 7.07 13.48 5.68
N ILE A 74 7.78 14.54 6.06
CA ILE A 74 8.26 14.73 7.42
C ILE A 74 7.20 15.51 8.17
N ILE A 75 6.84 15.04 9.35
CA ILE A 75 5.90 15.67 10.26
C ILE A 75 6.66 16.02 11.53
N HIS A 76 6.68 17.30 11.88
CA HIS A 76 7.25 17.80 13.12
C HIS A 76 6.12 18.27 14.02
N ALA A 77 6.02 17.71 15.21
CA ALA A 77 5.03 18.08 16.23
C ALA A 77 5.72 18.64 17.48
N TYR A 78 5.23 19.77 17.96
CA TYR A 78 5.73 20.46 19.13
C TYR A 78 4.58 20.97 20.00
N ALA A 79 4.76 20.90 21.32
CA ALA A 79 3.87 21.56 22.30
C ALA A 79 4.64 21.90 23.57
N ASP A 80 4.24 22.98 24.25
CA ASP A 80 4.84 23.34 25.53
C ASP A 80 4.62 22.24 26.56
N GLY A 81 5.67 21.90 27.30
CA GLY A 81 5.66 20.85 28.32
C GLY A 81 5.77 19.44 27.79
N ALA A 82 5.98 19.25 26.49
CA ALA A 82 6.25 17.96 25.89
C ALA A 82 7.55 17.97 25.07
N ASP A 83 8.13 16.79 24.88
CA ASP A 83 9.23 16.62 23.95
C ASP A 83 8.73 16.78 22.51
N PRO A 84 9.49 17.44 21.63
CA PRO A 84 9.16 17.50 20.20
C PRO A 84 9.29 16.11 19.58
N MET A 85 8.48 15.85 18.56
CA MET A 85 8.45 14.56 17.88
C MET A 85 8.48 14.73 16.37
N ASP A 86 9.29 13.91 15.71
CA ASP A 86 9.39 13.82 14.26
C ASP A 86 8.93 12.46 13.76
N ILE A 87 8.12 12.46 12.70
CA ILE A 87 7.71 11.25 11.98
C ILE A 87 8.03 11.41 10.51
N ILE A 88 8.55 10.34 9.90
CA ILE A 88 8.75 10.25 8.47
C ILE A 88 7.78 9.20 7.90
N VAL A 89 7.03 9.61 6.89
CA VAL A 89 6.06 8.77 6.18
C VAL A 89 6.38 8.84 4.69
N ASP A 90 6.37 7.70 4.00
CA ASP A 90 6.49 7.67 2.54
C ASP A 90 5.15 7.95 1.88
N VAL A 91 5.11 8.90 0.95
CA VAL A 91 3.99 9.12 0.05
C VAL A 91 4.26 8.38 -1.24
N VAL A 92 3.42 7.39 -1.54
CA VAL A 92 3.57 6.47 -2.68
C VAL A 92 2.37 6.59 -3.64
N ASP A 93 2.55 6.21 -4.89
CA ASP A 93 1.52 6.29 -5.93
C ASP A 93 0.53 5.12 -5.93
N TYR A 94 0.83 4.07 -5.17
CA TYR A 94 -0.04 2.89 -4.98
C TYR A 94 -0.71 2.92 -3.59
N ASP A 95 -1.78 2.15 -3.42
CA ASP A 95 -2.41 1.97 -2.10
C ASP A 95 -1.77 0.78 -1.37
N PRO A 96 -0.91 1.02 -0.34
CA PRO A 96 -0.19 -0.05 0.34
C PRO A 96 -1.09 -1.03 1.10
N PHE A 97 -2.37 -0.69 1.29
CA PHE A 97 -3.34 -1.53 2.00
C PHE A 97 -4.34 -2.19 1.07
N ALA A 98 -4.79 -1.52 0.01
CA ALA A 98 -5.76 -2.05 -0.95
C ALA A 98 -5.10 -2.90 -2.05
N ASP A 99 -3.91 -2.53 -2.52
CA ASP A 99 -3.25 -3.22 -3.64
C ASP A 99 -2.74 -4.61 -3.27
N ILE A 100 -2.50 -4.89 -1.97
CA ILE A 100 -2.22 -6.25 -1.49
C ILE A 100 -3.41 -7.19 -1.76
N ALA A 101 -4.64 -6.73 -1.57
CA ALA A 101 -5.83 -7.53 -1.85
C ALA A 101 -5.99 -7.81 -3.36
N ILE A 102 -5.65 -6.84 -4.19
CA ILE A 102 -5.63 -7.00 -5.67
C ILE A 102 -4.55 -8.01 -6.07
N MET A 103 -3.35 -7.92 -5.52
CA MET A 103 -2.28 -8.90 -5.75
C MET A 103 -2.71 -10.32 -5.38
N HIS A 104 -3.37 -10.52 -4.24
CA HIS A 104 -3.91 -11.82 -3.83
C HIS A 104 -4.95 -12.34 -4.83
N SER A 105 -5.85 -11.48 -5.33
CA SER A 105 -6.84 -11.88 -6.32
C SER A 105 -6.22 -12.28 -7.66
N VAL A 106 -5.19 -11.56 -8.11
CA VAL A 106 -4.43 -11.87 -9.33
C VAL A 106 -3.67 -13.19 -9.17
N VAL A 107 -3.01 -13.42 -8.03
CA VAL A 107 -2.32 -14.67 -7.75
C VAL A 107 -3.30 -15.86 -7.75
N ASN A 108 -4.46 -15.71 -7.12
CA ASN A 108 -5.50 -16.75 -7.14
C ASN A 108 -6.03 -17.02 -8.55
N LEU A 109 -6.20 -15.98 -9.37
CA LEU A 109 -6.60 -16.13 -10.76
C LEU A 109 -5.54 -16.87 -11.57
N ILE A 110 -4.26 -16.60 -11.36
CA ILE A 110 -3.14 -17.32 -11.98
C ILE A 110 -3.18 -18.79 -11.57
N TYR A 111 -3.32 -19.11 -10.29
CA TYR A 111 -3.41 -20.51 -9.82
C TYR A 111 -4.63 -21.24 -10.41
N THR A 112 -5.77 -20.58 -10.49
CA THR A 112 -6.98 -21.15 -11.11
C THR A 112 -6.75 -21.44 -12.58
N ASN A 113 -6.15 -20.50 -13.32
CA ASN A 113 -5.85 -20.68 -14.75
C ASN A 113 -4.73 -21.70 -15.00
N MET A 114 -3.79 -21.89 -14.08
CA MET A 114 -2.80 -22.98 -14.15
C MET A 114 -3.44 -24.36 -13.99
N GLY A 115 -4.55 -24.46 -13.24
CA GLY A 115 -5.37 -25.67 -13.22
C GLY A 115 -5.96 -26.00 -14.61
N ASP A 116 -6.37 -24.98 -15.36
CA ASP A 116 -6.93 -25.13 -16.71
C ASP A 116 -5.87 -25.54 -17.74
N VAL A 117 -4.59 -25.23 -17.52
CA VAL A 117 -3.49 -25.67 -18.40
C VAL A 117 -3.39 -27.20 -18.48
N ASN A 118 -3.62 -27.89 -17.36
CA ASN A 118 -3.66 -29.36 -17.37
C ASN A 118 -4.87 -29.89 -18.16
N THR A 119 -6.04 -29.22 -18.02
CA THR A 119 -7.23 -29.58 -18.77
C THR A 119 -7.04 -29.35 -20.28
N VAL A 120 -6.36 -28.28 -20.67
CA VAL A 120 -6.01 -28.01 -22.07
C VAL A 120 -5.01 -29.04 -22.59
N ALA A 121 -4.00 -29.41 -21.78
CA ALA A 121 -3.03 -30.46 -22.15
C ALA A 121 -3.72 -31.79 -22.37
N ASP A 122 -4.60 -32.20 -21.44
CA ASP A 122 -5.39 -33.43 -21.57
C ASP A 122 -6.29 -33.41 -22.81
N ALA A 123 -6.98 -32.28 -23.06
CA ALA A 123 -7.83 -32.13 -24.25
C ALA A 123 -7.03 -32.21 -25.56
N VAL A 124 -5.80 -31.70 -25.58
CA VAL A 124 -4.91 -31.80 -26.76
C VAL A 124 -4.45 -33.23 -27.00
N TRP A 125 -4.14 -33.99 -25.93
CA TRP A 125 -3.71 -35.37 -26.05
C TRP A 125 -4.86 -36.33 -26.35
N ASP A 126 -6.07 -36.04 -25.88
CA ASP A 126 -7.29 -36.83 -26.11
C ASP A 126 -8.01 -36.49 -27.45
N GLU A 127 -7.49 -35.49 -28.17
CA GLU A 127 -8.09 -35.12 -29.48
C GLU A 127 -7.96 -36.27 -30.50
N ALA A 128 -9.08 -36.60 -31.11
CA ALA A 128 -9.14 -37.71 -32.06
C ALA A 128 -8.18 -37.45 -33.24
N LEU A 129 -7.28 -38.38 -33.52
CA LEU A 129 -6.31 -38.32 -34.64
C LEU A 129 -6.98 -38.05 -36.00
N SER A 130 -8.27 -38.42 -36.16
CA SER A 130 -9.05 -38.14 -37.36
C SER A 130 -9.21 -36.64 -37.68
N GLY A 131 -9.17 -35.76 -36.65
CA GLY A 131 -9.19 -34.30 -36.81
C GLY A 131 -7.86 -33.73 -37.36
N HIS A 132 -6.77 -34.48 -37.30
CA HIS A 132 -5.44 -34.07 -37.75
C HIS A 132 -5.00 -34.71 -39.07
N ALA A 133 -5.93 -35.11 -39.90
CA ALA A 133 -5.66 -35.84 -41.13
C ALA A 133 -5.11 -34.96 -42.30
N THR A 134 -4.81 -33.66 -42.04
CA THR A 134 -4.26 -32.77 -43.05
C THR A 134 -2.83 -33.14 -43.41
N ALA A 135 -2.53 -33.21 -44.71
CA ALA A 135 -1.19 -33.56 -45.21
C ALA A 135 -0.12 -32.61 -44.62
N GLY A 136 0.95 -33.21 -44.09
CA GLY A 136 2.08 -32.49 -43.45
C GLY A 136 1.97 -32.34 -41.94
N THR A 137 0.88 -32.69 -41.29
CA THR A 137 0.71 -32.65 -39.83
C THR A 137 1.24 -33.95 -39.20
N ALA A 138 1.57 -33.88 -37.88
CA ALA A 138 1.97 -35.04 -37.11
C ALA A 138 0.87 -36.11 -37.02
N GLY A 139 -0.40 -35.68 -36.93
CA GLY A 139 -1.54 -36.55 -36.84
C GLY A 139 -1.73 -37.37 -38.15
N LYS A 140 -1.50 -36.78 -39.32
CA LYS A 140 -1.54 -37.51 -40.58
C LYS A 140 -0.46 -38.61 -40.66
N LYS A 141 0.75 -38.31 -40.15
CA LYS A 141 1.84 -39.30 -40.12
C LYS A 141 1.55 -40.46 -39.17
N LEU A 142 0.86 -40.20 -38.07
CA LEU A 142 0.45 -41.24 -37.11
C LEU A 142 -0.64 -42.13 -37.66
N THR A 143 -1.65 -41.56 -38.37
CA THR A 143 -2.73 -42.33 -38.99
C THR A 143 -2.26 -43.17 -40.18
N ASP A 144 -1.24 -42.75 -40.92
CA ASP A 144 -0.70 -43.50 -42.09
C ASP A 144 0.18 -44.68 -41.66
N ASN A 145 0.61 -44.78 -40.41
CA ASN A 145 1.43 -45.85 -39.86
C ASN A 145 0.63 -46.94 -39.12
N THR A 146 -0.68 -46.84 -39.06
CA THR A 146 -1.57 -47.87 -38.51
C THR A 146 -2.29 -48.60 -39.63
#